data_67f99df2c2b2feea78f8a8c59da86a93
#
_entry.id   67f99df2c2b2feea78f8a8c59da86a93
#
_cell.length_a   1.000
_cell.length_b   1.000
_cell.length_c   1.000
_cell.angle_alpha   90.00
_cell.angle_beta   90.00
_cell.angle_gamma   90.00
#
_symmetry.space_group_name_H-M   'P 1'
#
loop_
_entity.id
_entity.type
_entity.pdbx_description
1 polymer ?
#
loop_
_entity_poly.entity_id
_entity_poly.type
_entity_poly.pdbx_seq_one_letter_code
_entity_poly.pdbx_strand_id
1 'polypeptide(L)'
;MSDTSQAGATPPQLPRSEITDTASLRSLVILCYVLFLLACVNGITAIVGVIIAYVKRRDAMGTTWESHLNNLILVFWVMVGATLLFFLSWPFAFAWWFASGFVWLWTPTAVFPLLFGFVLFPVLAIWYLYRVVRGLIRAGEDRAY
;
A
#
# COMPACT_ATOMS: atom_id res chain seq x y z
N MET A 1 9.09 62.33 0.78
CA MET A 1 9.69 61.58 1.88
C MET A 1 8.88 60.31 1.99
N SER A 2 9.32 59.29 1.28
CA SER A 2 8.65 57.98 1.18
C SER A 2 9.26 57.08 2.23
N ASP A 3 8.42 56.67 3.14
CA ASP A 3 8.76 55.79 4.27
C ASP A 3 8.95 54.35 3.79
N THR A 4 10.18 53.95 3.54
CA THR A 4 10.62 52.61 3.25
C THR A 4 10.92 51.87 4.55
N SER A 5 9.88 51.54 5.33
CA SER A 5 10.01 50.75 6.55
C SER A 5 9.14 49.50 6.51
N GLN A 6 9.34 48.63 5.50
CA GLN A 6 8.84 47.25 5.51
C GLN A 6 9.97 46.23 5.36
N ALA A 7 11.09 46.46 6.04
CA ALA A 7 12.16 45.50 6.14
C ALA A 7 12.08 44.80 7.50
N GLY A 8 11.57 43.59 7.58
CA GLY A 8 11.73 42.73 8.75
C GLY A 8 10.52 41.96 9.25
N ALA A 9 9.51 41.70 8.41
CA ALA A 9 8.51 40.70 8.78
C ALA A 9 9.15 39.30 8.70
N THR A 10 9.66 38.80 9.81
CA THR A 10 10.04 37.41 9.95
C THR A 10 8.83 36.56 9.57
N PRO A 11 8.94 35.62 8.61
CA PRO A 11 7.81 34.76 8.25
C PRO A 11 7.27 34.08 9.52
N PRO A 12 5.95 33.93 9.65
CA PRO A 12 5.34 33.29 10.81
C PRO A 12 5.94 31.91 11.00
N GLN A 13 6.71 31.74 12.05
CA GLN A 13 7.28 30.44 12.41
C GLN A 13 6.15 29.59 13.02
N LEU A 14 5.92 28.42 12.41
CA LEU A 14 4.99 27.42 12.97
C LEU A 14 5.42 27.08 14.40
N PRO A 15 4.46 26.85 15.31
CA PRO A 15 4.75 26.41 16.66
C PRO A 15 5.63 25.15 16.64
N ARG A 16 6.61 25.09 17.53
CA ARG A 16 7.58 23.98 17.60
C ARG A 16 6.91 22.60 17.78
N SER A 17 5.74 22.56 18.39
CA SER A 17 4.90 21.37 18.53
C SER A 17 4.41 20.84 17.18
N GLU A 18 3.93 21.70 16.29
CA GLU A 18 3.45 21.30 14.96
C GLU A 18 4.58 20.76 14.06
N ILE A 19 5.77 21.33 14.17
CA ILE A 19 6.95 20.85 13.42
C ILE A 19 7.35 19.46 13.92
N THR A 20 7.28 19.22 15.22
CA THR A 20 7.62 17.92 15.81
C THR A 20 6.59 16.85 15.40
N ASP A 21 5.29 17.21 15.38
CA ASP A 21 4.22 16.29 15.01
C ASP A 21 4.28 15.90 13.52
N THR A 22 4.56 16.84 12.63
CA THR A 22 4.71 16.55 11.19
C THR A 22 5.94 15.69 10.89
N ALA A 23 7.07 15.94 11.57
CA ALA A 23 8.27 15.12 11.42
C ALA A 23 8.06 13.68 11.93
N SER A 24 7.29 13.52 13.01
CA SER A 24 6.94 12.19 13.55
C SER A 24 6.01 11.43 12.61
N LEU A 25 5.01 12.09 12.03
CA LEU A 25 4.11 11.49 11.04
C LEU A 25 4.86 11.07 9.77
N ARG A 26 5.78 11.87 9.27
CA ARG A 26 6.61 11.54 8.12
C ARG A 26 7.42 10.25 8.35
N SER A 27 8.15 10.18 9.46
CA SER A 27 8.97 9.01 9.78
C SER A 27 8.12 7.75 9.94
N LEU A 28 6.93 7.89 10.50
CA LEU A 28 5.98 6.80 10.68
C LEU A 28 5.40 6.30 9.34
N VAL A 29 5.05 7.20 8.43
CA VAL A 29 4.58 6.83 7.08
C VAL A 29 5.68 6.11 6.30
N ILE A 30 6.91 6.61 6.35
CA ILE A 30 8.06 5.93 5.73
C ILE A 30 8.26 4.54 6.33
N LEU A 31 8.18 4.40 7.66
CA LEU A 31 8.24 3.10 8.33
C LEU A 31 7.16 2.14 7.84
N CYS A 32 5.92 2.61 7.67
CA CYS A 32 4.84 1.79 7.13
C CYS A 32 5.16 1.31 5.70
N TYR A 33 5.70 2.17 4.83
CA TYR A 33 6.11 1.76 3.49
C TYR A 33 7.24 0.73 3.50
N VAL A 34 8.22 0.87 4.40
CA VAL A 34 9.30 -0.12 4.58
C VAL A 34 8.74 -1.46 5.05
N LEU A 35 7.79 -1.44 6.01
CA LEU A 35 7.11 -2.66 6.46
C LEU A 35 6.33 -3.34 5.33
N PHE A 36 5.67 -2.57 4.47
CA PHE A 36 5.01 -3.10 3.27
C PHE A 36 6.02 -3.66 2.28
N LEU A 37 7.18 -3.03 2.09
CA LEU A 37 8.23 -3.56 1.23
C LEU A 37 8.78 -4.90 1.75
N LEU A 38 9.01 -5.01 3.05
CA LEU A 38 9.42 -6.25 3.72
C LEU A 38 8.32 -7.33 3.65
N ALA A 39 7.06 -6.93 3.54
CA ALA A 39 5.93 -7.86 3.39
C ALA A 39 5.98 -8.68 2.09
N CYS A 40 6.68 -8.20 1.06
CA CYS A 40 6.96 -8.99 -0.15
C CYS A 40 7.66 -10.33 0.18
N VAL A 41 8.41 -10.40 1.29
CA VAL A 41 9.17 -11.59 1.68
C VAL A 41 8.37 -12.49 2.63
N ASN A 42 7.67 -11.92 3.62
CA ASN A 42 7.04 -12.72 4.67
C ASN A 42 5.52 -12.45 4.87
N GLY A 43 4.94 -11.43 4.26
CA GLY A 43 3.52 -11.09 4.35
C GLY A 43 3.05 -10.53 5.70
N ILE A 44 3.61 -11.00 6.82
CA ILE A 44 3.18 -10.66 8.18
C ILE A 44 3.41 -9.19 8.50
N THR A 45 4.51 -8.61 8.00
CA THR A 45 4.86 -7.21 8.23
C THR A 45 3.85 -6.23 7.62
N ALA A 46 3.08 -6.64 6.60
CA ALA A 46 1.98 -5.83 6.07
C ALA A 46 0.85 -5.65 7.08
N ILE A 47 0.58 -6.69 7.90
CA ILE A 47 -0.46 -6.63 8.94
C ILE A 47 -0.07 -5.58 9.99
N VAL A 48 1.19 -5.60 10.43
CA VAL A 48 1.70 -4.59 11.37
C VAL A 48 1.63 -3.19 10.75
N GLY A 49 2.07 -3.06 9.50
CA GLY A 49 2.04 -1.79 8.78
C GLY A 49 0.62 -1.22 8.63
N VAL A 50 -0.36 -2.06 8.30
CA VAL A 50 -1.76 -1.61 8.16
C VAL A 50 -2.40 -1.26 9.50
N ILE A 51 -2.08 -1.98 10.58
CA ILE A 51 -2.57 -1.63 11.93
C ILE A 51 -2.07 -0.25 12.32
N ILE A 52 -0.77 0.03 12.13
CA ILE A 52 -0.20 1.35 12.38
C ILE A 52 -0.89 2.41 11.53
N ALA A 53 -1.11 2.13 10.24
CA ALA A 53 -1.80 3.04 9.33
C ALA A 53 -3.23 3.37 9.80
N TYR A 54 -3.99 2.38 10.29
CA TYR A 54 -5.34 2.61 10.83
C TYR A 54 -5.33 3.43 12.11
N VAL A 55 -4.44 3.11 13.06
CA VAL A 55 -4.35 3.82 14.33
C VAL A 55 -3.98 5.28 14.11
N LYS A 56 -3.02 5.54 13.21
CA LYS A 56 -2.50 6.89 12.96
C LYS A 56 -3.27 7.68 11.91
N ARG A 57 -4.24 7.08 11.23
CA ARG A 57 -5.05 7.76 10.23
C ARG A 57 -5.76 8.99 10.80
N ARG A 58 -6.25 8.92 12.04
CA ARG A 58 -6.95 10.05 12.69
C ARG A 58 -6.02 11.22 12.95
N ASP A 59 -4.80 10.97 13.35
CA ASP A 59 -3.80 12.00 13.64
C ASP A 59 -3.31 12.69 12.34
N ALA A 60 -3.44 11.99 11.20
CA ALA A 60 -3.03 12.49 9.89
C ALA A 60 -4.15 13.21 9.12
N MET A 61 -5.38 13.30 9.66
CA MET A 61 -6.51 13.94 8.99
C MET A 61 -6.21 15.39 8.59
N GLY A 62 -6.54 15.73 7.34
CA GLY A 62 -6.31 17.07 6.79
C GLY A 62 -4.86 17.36 6.42
N THR A 63 -3.95 16.42 6.60
CA THR A 63 -2.55 16.52 6.18
C THR A 63 -2.27 15.75 4.90
N THR A 64 -1.14 16.03 4.25
CA THR A 64 -0.64 15.27 3.09
C THR A 64 -0.48 13.78 3.40
N TRP A 65 -0.19 13.44 4.65
CA TRP A 65 0.05 12.07 5.13
C TRP A 65 -1.19 11.18 5.14
N GLU A 66 -2.38 11.77 5.23
CA GLU A 66 -3.64 11.05 5.15
C GLU A 66 -3.76 10.28 3.82
N SER A 67 -3.38 10.88 2.70
CA SER A 67 -3.43 10.25 1.38
C SER A 67 -2.51 9.03 1.30
N HIS A 68 -1.33 9.10 1.91
CA HIS A 68 -0.39 7.99 1.98
C HIS A 68 -0.92 6.81 2.82
N LEU A 69 -1.48 7.10 3.99
CA LEU A 69 -2.06 6.06 4.85
C LEU A 69 -3.26 5.38 4.19
N ASN A 70 -4.13 6.15 3.52
CA ASN A 70 -5.26 5.61 2.76
C ASN A 70 -4.79 4.73 1.60
N ASN A 71 -3.71 5.11 0.91
CA ASN A 71 -3.11 4.28 -0.14
C ASN A 71 -2.61 2.95 0.41
N LEU A 72 -1.90 2.93 1.54
CA LEU A 72 -1.40 1.70 2.17
C LEU A 72 -2.55 0.77 2.58
N ILE A 73 -3.60 1.33 3.19
CA ILE A 73 -4.81 0.58 3.56
C ILE A 73 -5.47 -0.04 2.33
N LEU A 74 -5.60 0.73 1.24
CA LEU A 74 -6.18 0.23 -0.01
C LEU A 74 -5.33 -0.90 -0.61
N VAL A 75 -4.01 -0.72 -0.68
CA VAL A 75 -3.08 -1.74 -1.18
C VAL A 75 -3.22 -3.03 -0.37
N PHE A 76 -3.30 -2.91 0.96
CA PHE A 76 -3.50 -4.06 1.84
C PHE A 76 -4.80 -4.80 1.51
N TRP A 77 -5.93 -4.10 1.43
CA TRP A 77 -7.23 -4.73 1.16
C TRP A 77 -7.32 -5.34 -0.23
N VAL A 78 -6.72 -4.73 -1.24
CA VAL A 78 -6.63 -5.30 -2.60
C VAL A 78 -5.84 -6.62 -2.56
N MET A 79 -4.71 -6.66 -1.86
CA MET A 79 -3.90 -7.88 -1.76
C MET A 79 -4.60 -8.98 -0.95
N VAL A 80 -5.26 -8.62 0.16
CA VAL A 80 -6.07 -9.57 0.94
C VAL A 80 -7.22 -10.11 0.11
N GLY A 81 -7.96 -9.25 -0.59
CA GLY A 81 -9.06 -9.66 -1.45
C GLY A 81 -8.62 -10.58 -2.58
N ALA A 82 -7.51 -10.26 -3.25
CA ALA A 82 -6.94 -11.10 -4.30
C ALA A 82 -6.48 -12.47 -3.77
N THR A 83 -5.85 -12.48 -2.59
CA THR A 83 -5.40 -13.72 -1.93
C THR A 83 -6.58 -14.58 -1.53
N LEU A 84 -7.62 -13.98 -0.92
CA LEU A 84 -8.84 -14.70 -0.55
C LEU A 84 -9.55 -15.27 -1.78
N LEU A 85 -9.67 -14.48 -2.85
CA LEU A 85 -10.28 -14.93 -4.10
C LEU A 85 -9.51 -16.13 -4.69
N PHE A 86 -8.17 -16.08 -4.66
CA PHE A 86 -7.31 -17.17 -5.10
C PHE A 86 -7.54 -18.42 -4.26
N PHE A 87 -7.50 -18.33 -2.94
CA PHE A 87 -7.73 -19.50 -2.06
C PHE A 87 -9.15 -20.05 -2.15
N LEU A 88 -10.14 -19.17 -2.35
CA LEU A 88 -11.55 -19.59 -2.48
C LEU A 88 -11.81 -20.30 -3.84
N SER A 89 -11.07 -19.97 -4.88
CA SER A 89 -11.16 -20.62 -6.19
C SER A 89 -10.52 -22.02 -6.21
N TRP A 90 -9.58 -22.28 -5.30
CA TRP A 90 -8.83 -23.55 -5.25
C TRP A 90 -9.70 -24.79 -5.01
N PRO A 91 -10.64 -24.83 -4.02
CA PRO A 91 -11.49 -26.00 -3.82
C PRO A 91 -12.39 -26.30 -5.04
N PHE A 92 -12.85 -25.26 -5.75
CA PHE A 92 -13.63 -25.47 -6.98
C PHE A 92 -12.77 -26.08 -8.10
N ALA A 93 -11.51 -25.64 -8.24
CA ALA A 93 -10.57 -26.22 -9.18
C ALA A 93 -10.25 -27.69 -8.83
N PHE A 94 -10.07 -28.01 -7.54
CA PHE A 94 -9.87 -29.36 -7.06
C PHE A 94 -11.09 -30.25 -7.27
N ALA A 95 -12.29 -29.78 -6.88
CA ALA A 95 -13.55 -30.54 -7.06
C ALA A 95 -13.80 -30.86 -8.54
N TRP A 96 -13.54 -29.89 -9.42
CA TRP A 96 -13.63 -30.08 -10.87
C TRP A 96 -12.60 -31.07 -11.36
N TRP A 97 -11.38 -31.07 -10.83
CA TRP A 97 -10.33 -32.02 -11.13
C TRP A 97 -10.77 -33.45 -10.82
N PHE A 98 -11.30 -33.70 -9.63
CA PHE A 98 -11.75 -35.05 -9.24
C PHE A 98 -12.99 -35.47 -10.01
N ALA A 99 -13.92 -34.58 -10.32
CA ALA A 99 -15.17 -34.90 -11.01
C ALA A 99 -14.98 -35.25 -12.51
N SER A 100 -13.98 -34.64 -13.16
CA SER A 100 -13.74 -34.81 -14.60
C SER A 100 -12.84 -35.97 -14.97
N GLY A 101 -12.24 -36.67 -13.97
CA GLY A 101 -11.27 -37.73 -14.23
C GLY A 101 -10.01 -37.19 -14.94
N PHE A 102 -9.02 -38.04 -15.16
CA PHE A 102 -7.71 -37.68 -15.73
C PHE A 102 -7.76 -37.14 -17.19
N VAL A 103 -8.94 -37.15 -17.82
CA VAL A 103 -9.13 -36.77 -19.23
C VAL A 103 -8.91 -35.28 -19.51
N TRP A 104 -8.99 -34.42 -18.49
CA TRP A 104 -8.93 -32.97 -18.69
C TRP A 104 -7.52 -32.34 -18.68
N LEU A 105 -6.46 -33.13 -18.43
CA LEU A 105 -5.09 -32.63 -18.62
C LEU A 105 -4.84 -32.11 -20.05
N TRP A 106 -5.67 -32.54 -21.00
CA TRP A 106 -5.61 -32.18 -22.41
C TRP A 106 -6.69 -31.18 -22.84
N THR A 107 -7.49 -30.67 -21.91
CA THR A 107 -8.54 -29.68 -22.22
C THR A 107 -8.10 -28.24 -21.88
N PRO A 108 -8.55 -27.23 -22.65
CA PRO A 108 -8.24 -25.81 -22.37
C PRO A 108 -8.65 -25.38 -20.95
N THR A 109 -9.60 -26.06 -20.32
CA THR A 109 -10.10 -25.76 -18.97
C THR A 109 -9.09 -26.04 -17.86
N ALA A 110 -8.10 -26.92 -18.09
CA ALA A 110 -7.01 -27.17 -17.14
C ALA A 110 -5.96 -26.05 -17.16
N VAL A 111 -5.75 -25.51 -18.34
CA VAL A 111 -4.74 -24.48 -18.58
C VAL A 111 -5.18 -23.13 -18.03
N PHE A 112 -6.49 -22.88 -17.98
CA PHE A 112 -7.04 -21.58 -17.55
C PHE A 112 -6.68 -21.20 -16.10
N PRO A 113 -6.90 -22.01 -15.04
CA PRO A 113 -6.53 -21.65 -13.68
C PRO A 113 -5.01 -21.55 -13.47
N LEU A 114 -4.22 -22.36 -14.20
CA LEU A 114 -2.77 -22.28 -14.16
C LEU A 114 -2.25 -20.98 -14.81
N LEU A 115 -2.74 -20.65 -16.00
CA LEU A 115 -2.41 -19.39 -16.68
C LEU A 115 -2.91 -18.18 -15.89
N PHE A 116 -4.11 -18.26 -15.34
CA PHE A 116 -4.68 -17.19 -14.53
C PHE A 116 -3.83 -16.92 -13.28
N GLY A 117 -3.42 -17.96 -12.54
CA GLY A 117 -2.51 -17.83 -11.41
C GLY A 117 -1.12 -17.34 -11.82
N PHE A 118 -0.58 -17.85 -12.92
CA PHE A 118 0.76 -17.53 -13.40
C PHE A 118 0.86 -16.10 -13.99
N VAL A 119 -0.23 -15.56 -14.52
CA VAL A 119 -0.28 -14.20 -15.07
C VAL A 119 -0.75 -13.19 -14.02
N LEU A 120 -1.81 -13.52 -13.27
CA LEU A 120 -2.40 -12.60 -12.30
C LEU A 120 -1.44 -12.30 -11.13
N PHE A 121 -0.74 -13.31 -10.63
CA PHE A 121 0.16 -13.15 -9.49
C PHE A 121 1.34 -12.19 -9.78
N PRO A 122 2.10 -12.34 -10.87
CA PRO A 122 3.15 -11.38 -11.19
C PRO A 122 2.61 -9.98 -11.55
N VAL A 123 1.45 -9.89 -12.19
CA VAL A 123 0.83 -8.57 -12.47
C VAL A 123 0.47 -7.87 -11.17
N LEU A 124 -0.13 -8.56 -10.21
CA LEU A 124 -0.43 -8.00 -8.89
C LEU A 124 0.83 -7.67 -8.11
N ALA A 125 1.88 -8.49 -8.18
CA ALA A 125 3.16 -8.23 -7.53
C ALA A 125 3.84 -6.98 -8.09
N ILE A 126 3.85 -6.83 -9.42
CA ILE A 126 4.40 -5.64 -10.08
C ILE A 126 3.59 -4.39 -9.71
N TRP A 127 2.25 -4.48 -9.75
CA TRP A 127 1.37 -3.40 -9.35
C TRP A 127 1.57 -2.98 -7.89
N TYR A 128 1.67 -3.97 -6.99
CA TYR A 128 1.95 -3.76 -5.58
C TYR A 128 3.30 -3.04 -5.37
N LEU A 129 4.36 -3.60 -5.95
CA LEU A 129 5.70 -3.05 -5.83
C LEU A 129 5.78 -1.62 -6.39
N TYR A 130 5.21 -1.40 -7.59
CA TYR A 130 5.14 -0.07 -8.18
C TYR A 130 4.43 0.93 -7.25
N ARG A 131 3.31 0.53 -6.66
CA ARG A 131 2.50 1.40 -5.82
C ARG A 131 3.19 1.72 -4.49
N VAL A 132 3.83 0.73 -3.87
CA VAL A 132 4.58 0.91 -2.62
C VAL A 132 5.82 1.77 -2.85
N VAL A 133 6.62 1.48 -3.88
CA VAL A 133 7.84 2.24 -4.19
C VAL A 133 7.51 3.68 -4.58
N ARG A 134 6.51 3.90 -5.42
CA ARG A 134 6.06 5.25 -5.78
C ARG A 134 5.57 6.03 -4.58
N GLY A 135 4.84 5.36 -3.67
CA GLY A 135 4.38 5.99 -2.43
C GLY A 135 5.54 6.36 -1.51
N LEU A 136 6.54 5.50 -1.40
CA LEU A 136 7.74 5.76 -0.60
C LEU A 136 8.54 6.96 -1.13
N ILE A 137 8.74 7.04 -2.46
CA ILE A 137 9.44 8.17 -3.09
C ILE A 137 8.69 9.48 -2.82
N ARG A 138 7.36 9.51 -3.04
CA ARG A 138 6.55 10.71 -2.80
C ARG A 138 6.52 11.13 -1.32
N ALA A 139 6.47 10.16 -0.40
CA ALA A 139 6.59 10.42 1.03
C ALA A 139 7.95 11.02 1.39
N GLY A 140 9.03 10.63 0.70
CA GLY A 140 10.36 11.23 0.86
C GLY A 140 10.45 12.69 0.37
N GLU A 141 9.62 13.05 -0.62
CA GLU A 141 9.55 14.40 -1.20
C GLU A 141 8.48 15.30 -0.56
N ASP A 142 7.82 14.88 0.52
CA ASP A 142 6.71 15.57 1.20
C ASP A 142 5.52 15.90 0.25
N ARG A 143 5.32 15.09 -0.80
CA ARG A 143 4.23 15.23 -1.76
C ARG A 143 3.10 14.26 -1.46
N ALA A 144 1.84 14.71 -1.66
CA ALA A 144 0.68 13.84 -1.55
C ALA A 144 0.77 12.65 -2.52
N TYR A 145 0.15 11.53 -2.12
CA TYR A 145 0.10 10.33 -2.97
C TYR A 145 -0.76 10.53 -4.20
#